data_54268ecab2ea1df734f9fcb3244ce678
#
_entry.id   54268ecab2ea1df734f9fcb3244ce678
#
_cell.length_a   1.000
_cell.length_b   1.000
_cell.length_c   1.000
_cell.angle_alpha   90.00
_cell.angle_beta   90.00
_cell.angle_gamma   90.00
#
_symmetry.space_group_name_H-M   'P 1'
#
loop_
_entity.id
_entity.type
_entity.pdbx_description
1 polymer ?
#
loop_
_entity_poly.entity_id
_entity_poly.type
_entity_poly.pdbx_seq_one_letter_code
_entity_poly.pdbx_strand_id
1 'polypeptide(L)'
;MIEQESKFNADAKSSTGAIGLMQLQPATAEGIAIRTGGTRFRISDLYNPEINVRYGAWYLRHLLDKYGDERTALAAYNAGQENVDRWRAAGEGVQFPETRAYVSRVERLKGIYRRAYRTQLGLP
;
A
#
# COMPACT_ATOMS: atom_id res chain seq x y z
N MET A 1 -1.50 -3.02 -7.32
CA MET A 1 -1.78 -2.32 -6.05
C MET A 1 -2.52 -1.01 -6.26
N ILE A 2 -2.03 -0.13 -7.11
CA ILE A 2 -2.69 1.15 -7.41
C ILE A 2 -4.11 0.93 -7.94
N GLU A 3 -4.31 -0.03 -8.84
CA GLU A 3 -5.65 -0.36 -9.34
C GLU A 3 -6.59 -0.76 -8.21
N GLN A 4 -6.14 -1.60 -7.28
CA GLN A 4 -6.94 -2.02 -6.13
C GLN A 4 -7.23 -0.85 -5.18
N GLU A 5 -6.27 0.04 -4.96
CA GLU A 5 -6.42 1.16 -4.04
C GLU A 5 -7.33 2.25 -4.59
N SER A 6 -7.09 2.71 -5.81
CA SER A 6 -7.73 3.91 -6.34
C SER A 6 -8.30 3.78 -7.75
N LYS A 7 -8.13 2.64 -8.42
CA LYS A 7 -8.45 2.46 -9.85
C LYS A 7 -7.79 3.54 -10.71
N PHE A 8 -6.54 3.89 -10.36
CA PHE A 8 -5.73 4.92 -11.04
C PHE A 8 -6.32 6.33 -10.94
N ASN A 9 -7.15 6.61 -9.93
CA ASN A 9 -7.67 7.96 -9.69
C ASN A 9 -6.80 8.72 -8.68
N ALA A 10 -6.02 9.69 -9.16
CA ALA A 10 -5.13 10.51 -8.32
C ALA A 10 -5.88 11.34 -7.28
N ASP A 11 -7.16 11.65 -7.52
CA ASP A 11 -7.98 12.46 -6.63
C ASP A 11 -8.82 11.62 -5.66
N ALA A 12 -8.63 10.31 -5.66
CA ALA A 12 -9.41 9.41 -4.80
C ALA A 12 -9.17 9.73 -3.31
N LYS A 13 -10.27 9.78 -2.55
CA LYS A 13 -10.23 9.90 -1.09
C LYS A 13 -11.24 8.95 -0.51
N SER A 14 -10.79 8.06 0.38
CA SER A 14 -11.68 7.08 1.01
C SER A 14 -12.51 7.71 2.14
N SER A 15 -13.52 7.00 2.59
CA SER A 15 -14.35 7.41 3.73
C SER A 15 -13.53 7.55 5.03
N THR A 16 -12.41 6.85 5.13
CA THR A 16 -11.50 6.93 6.29
C THR A 16 -10.37 7.94 6.10
N GLY A 17 -10.35 8.66 4.97
CA GLY A 17 -9.39 9.74 4.73
C GLY A 17 -8.12 9.34 3.99
N ALA A 18 -8.03 8.10 3.46
CA ALA A 18 -6.91 7.70 2.62
C ALA A 18 -6.94 8.45 1.29
N ILE A 19 -5.79 8.92 0.82
CA ILE A 19 -5.68 9.85 -0.31
C ILE A 19 -4.84 9.28 -1.45
N GLY A 20 -5.31 9.51 -2.68
CA GLY A 20 -4.53 9.40 -3.90
C GLY A 20 -4.38 8.00 -4.44
N LEU A 21 -3.45 7.85 -5.39
CA LEU A 21 -3.26 6.61 -6.15
C LEU A 21 -3.02 5.39 -5.27
N MET A 22 -2.22 5.53 -4.22
CA MET A 22 -1.90 4.42 -3.31
C MET A 22 -2.65 4.49 -1.99
N GLN A 23 -3.63 5.39 -1.87
CA GLN A 23 -4.52 5.51 -0.71
C GLN A 23 -3.77 5.56 0.62
N LEU A 24 -2.90 6.58 0.76
CA LEU A 24 -2.15 6.79 1.98
C LEU A 24 -2.96 7.57 3.01
N GLN A 25 -2.92 7.10 4.25
CA GLN A 25 -3.45 7.87 5.37
C GLN A 25 -2.55 9.08 5.64
N PRO A 26 -3.13 10.26 5.93
CA PRO A 26 -2.34 11.46 6.23
C PRO A 26 -1.29 11.25 7.33
N ALA A 27 -1.66 10.57 8.41
CA ALA A 27 -0.72 10.30 9.51
C ALA A 27 0.45 9.43 9.07
N THR A 28 0.20 8.45 8.20
CA THR A 28 1.26 7.61 7.63
C THR A 28 2.21 8.45 6.79
N ALA A 29 1.66 9.31 5.93
CA ALA A 29 2.47 10.17 5.07
C ALA A 29 3.30 11.17 5.88
N GLU A 30 2.74 11.75 6.94
CA GLU A 30 3.50 12.62 7.84
C GLU A 30 4.67 11.88 8.49
N GLY A 31 4.44 10.65 8.93
CA GLY A 31 5.51 9.80 9.47
C GLY A 31 6.62 9.52 8.47
N ILE A 32 6.27 9.27 7.22
CA ILE A 32 7.23 9.08 6.13
C ILE A 32 8.03 10.37 5.90
N ALA A 33 7.35 11.50 5.85
CA ALA A 33 8.00 12.80 5.67
C ALA A 33 9.05 13.06 6.74
N ILE A 34 8.71 12.80 8.01
CA ILE A 34 9.65 12.96 9.14
C ILE A 34 10.87 12.06 8.94
N ARG A 35 10.66 10.80 8.58
CA ARG A 35 11.74 9.81 8.41
C ARG A 35 12.64 10.08 7.21
N THR A 36 12.11 10.72 6.18
CA THR A 36 12.83 10.98 4.94
C THR A 36 13.31 12.43 4.80
N GLY A 37 13.09 13.27 5.83
CA GLY A 37 13.52 14.66 5.81
C GLY A 37 12.62 15.58 4.98
N GLY A 38 11.36 15.19 4.74
CA GLY A 38 10.40 15.95 3.95
C GLY A 38 9.83 17.16 4.68
N THR A 39 10.65 18.15 4.98
CA THR A 39 10.26 19.31 5.80
C THR A 39 9.22 20.21 5.15
N ARG A 40 9.03 20.12 3.82
CA ARG A 40 8.07 20.94 3.07
C ARG A 40 6.82 20.15 2.68
N PHE A 41 6.70 18.91 3.13
CA PHE A 41 5.55 18.07 2.81
C PHE A 41 4.27 18.65 3.42
N ARG A 42 3.20 18.65 2.62
CA ARG A 42 1.83 18.99 3.04
C ARG A 42 0.91 17.84 2.68
N ILE A 43 -0.15 17.64 3.47
CA ILE A 43 -1.12 16.56 3.21
C ILE A 43 -1.72 16.67 1.80
N SER A 44 -1.98 17.89 1.32
CA SER A 44 -2.49 18.11 -0.03
C SER A 44 -1.55 17.61 -1.14
N ASP A 45 -0.27 17.43 -0.85
CA ASP A 45 0.69 16.88 -1.81
C ASP A 45 0.38 15.43 -2.18
N LEU A 46 -0.40 14.72 -1.34
CA LEU A 46 -0.81 13.34 -1.62
C LEU A 46 -1.72 13.22 -2.84
N TYR A 47 -2.35 14.30 -3.29
CA TYR A 47 -3.09 14.30 -4.55
C TYR A 47 -2.17 14.37 -5.76
N ASN A 48 -0.91 14.73 -5.59
CA ASN A 48 0.08 14.71 -6.66
C ASN A 48 0.50 13.24 -6.92
N PRO A 49 0.29 12.73 -8.15
CA PRO A 49 0.57 11.32 -8.45
C PRO A 49 2.01 10.91 -8.15
N GLU A 50 2.97 11.74 -8.50
CA GLU A 50 4.38 11.42 -8.29
C GLU A 50 4.72 11.31 -6.80
N ILE A 51 4.26 12.27 -5.99
CA ILE A 51 4.51 12.26 -4.55
C ILE A 51 3.81 11.09 -3.90
N ASN A 52 2.56 10.84 -4.26
CA ASN A 52 1.78 9.74 -3.70
C ASN A 52 2.45 8.39 -3.96
N VAL A 53 2.83 8.12 -5.20
CA VAL A 53 3.47 6.86 -5.58
C VAL A 53 4.84 6.72 -4.89
N ARG A 54 5.61 7.79 -4.80
CA ARG A 54 6.90 7.78 -4.12
C ARG A 54 6.75 7.43 -2.64
N TYR A 55 5.81 8.05 -1.96
CA TYR A 55 5.54 7.79 -0.55
C TYR A 55 4.95 6.40 -0.33
N GLY A 56 4.00 6.01 -1.17
CA GLY A 56 3.38 4.69 -1.08
C GLY A 56 4.38 3.56 -1.32
N ALA A 57 5.26 3.72 -2.31
CA ALA A 57 6.31 2.75 -2.60
C ALA A 57 7.31 2.64 -1.44
N TRP A 58 7.69 3.77 -0.85
CA TRP A 58 8.55 3.79 0.33
C TRP A 58 7.91 3.04 1.49
N TYR A 59 6.62 3.29 1.72
CA TYR A 59 5.88 2.65 2.80
C TYR A 59 5.76 1.14 2.58
N LEU A 60 5.42 0.73 1.37
CA LEU A 60 5.33 -0.70 1.03
C LEU A 60 6.68 -1.38 1.24
N ARG A 61 7.78 -0.76 0.81
CA ARG A 61 9.13 -1.28 1.04
C ARG A 61 9.44 -1.43 2.52
N HIS A 62 9.06 -0.41 3.30
CA HIS A 62 9.23 -0.44 4.76
C HIS A 62 8.50 -1.65 5.38
N LEU A 63 7.27 -1.90 4.93
CA LEU A 63 6.49 -3.04 5.43
C LEU A 63 7.07 -4.39 4.98
N LEU A 64 7.54 -4.48 3.74
CA LEU A 64 8.20 -5.68 3.23
C LEU A 64 9.46 -6.00 4.05
N ASP A 65 10.25 -4.99 4.37
CA ASP A 65 11.46 -5.16 5.19
C ASP A 65 11.09 -5.55 6.63
N LYS A 66 10.06 -4.94 7.18
CA LYS A 66 9.61 -5.21 8.55
C LYS A 66 9.11 -6.64 8.73
N TYR A 67 8.26 -7.11 7.82
CA TYR A 67 7.59 -8.39 7.99
C TYR A 67 8.28 -9.56 7.27
N GLY A 68 9.08 -9.28 6.26
CA GLY A 68 9.79 -10.31 5.49
C GLY A 68 8.87 -11.19 4.62
N ASP A 69 7.59 -10.83 4.51
CA ASP A 69 6.57 -11.59 3.80
C ASP A 69 5.62 -10.65 3.08
N GLU A 70 5.42 -10.87 1.77
CA GLU A 70 4.58 -10.01 0.95
C GLU A 70 3.13 -9.96 1.42
N ARG A 71 2.54 -11.12 1.75
CA ARG A 71 1.14 -11.17 2.18
C ARG A 71 0.93 -10.40 3.47
N THR A 72 1.82 -10.55 4.42
CA THR A 72 1.77 -9.83 5.70
C THR A 72 1.96 -8.32 5.48
N ALA A 73 2.89 -7.93 4.61
CA ALA A 73 3.10 -6.52 4.27
C ALA A 73 1.86 -5.90 3.63
N LEU A 74 1.22 -6.60 2.69
CA LEU A 74 -0.02 -6.14 2.05
C LEU A 74 -1.16 -6.02 3.07
N ALA A 75 -1.27 -6.99 3.97
CA ALA A 75 -2.27 -6.92 5.04
C ALA A 75 -2.04 -5.70 5.93
N ALA A 76 -0.80 -5.40 6.29
CA ALA A 76 -0.46 -4.22 7.09
C ALA A 76 -0.70 -2.91 6.33
N TYR A 77 -0.46 -2.90 5.03
CA TYR A 77 -0.76 -1.73 4.21
C TYR A 77 -2.26 -1.40 4.25
N ASN A 78 -3.10 -2.40 4.16
CA ASN A 78 -4.56 -2.24 4.17
C ASN A 78 -5.14 -2.05 5.58
N ALA A 79 -4.78 -2.92 6.51
CA ALA A 79 -5.40 -2.96 7.85
C ALA A 79 -4.66 -2.12 8.90
N GLY A 80 -3.44 -1.69 8.62
CA GLY A 80 -2.58 -0.99 9.57
C GLY A 80 -1.64 -1.94 10.32
N GLN A 81 -0.46 -1.43 10.65
CA GLN A 81 0.57 -2.20 11.34
C GLN A 81 0.13 -2.66 12.73
N GLU A 82 -0.59 -1.82 13.46
CA GLU A 82 -1.03 -2.15 14.81
C GLU A 82 -1.90 -3.40 14.84
N ASN A 83 -2.83 -3.53 13.89
CA ASN A 83 -3.68 -4.71 13.79
C ASN A 83 -2.87 -5.96 13.47
N VAL A 84 -1.98 -5.87 12.47
CA VAL A 84 -1.15 -7.01 12.05
C VAL A 84 -0.22 -7.43 13.18
N ASP A 85 0.42 -6.49 13.86
CA ASP A 85 1.33 -6.79 14.97
C ASP A 85 0.59 -7.47 16.11
N ARG A 86 -0.64 -7.03 16.42
CA ARG A 86 -1.47 -7.64 17.45
C ARG A 86 -1.88 -9.07 17.07
N TRP A 87 -2.28 -9.28 15.82
CA TRP A 87 -2.62 -10.63 15.35
C TRP A 87 -1.43 -11.57 15.41
N ARG A 88 -0.27 -11.12 15.00
CA ARG A 88 0.95 -11.93 15.05
C ARG A 88 1.35 -12.27 16.48
N ALA A 89 1.26 -11.32 17.39
CA ALA A 89 1.56 -11.55 18.80
C ALA A 89 0.62 -12.58 19.44
N ALA A 90 -0.64 -12.65 18.97
CA ALA A 90 -1.62 -13.62 19.41
C ALA A 90 -1.53 -14.97 18.68
N GLY A 91 -0.61 -15.12 17.74
CA GLY A 91 -0.49 -16.31 16.89
C GLY A 91 -1.63 -16.46 15.89
N GLU A 92 -2.30 -15.35 15.56
CA GLU A 92 -3.44 -15.33 14.64
C GLU A 92 -3.00 -14.86 13.24
N GLY A 93 -3.75 -15.28 12.21
CA GLY A 93 -3.61 -14.71 10.87
C GLY A 93 -4.41 -13.43 10.72
N VAL A 94 -4.63 -13.01 9.48
CA VAL A 94 -5.43 -11.81 9.16
C VAL A 94 -6.88 -12.03 9.59
N GLN A 95 -7.38 -11.19 10.49
CA GLN A 95 -8.70 -11.35 11.08
C GLN A 95 -9.80 -10.59 10.35
N PHE A 96 -9.47 -9.55 9.57
CA PHE A 96 -10.46 -8.82 8.80
C PHE A 96 -10.71 -9.51 7.45
N PRO A 97 -11.96 -9.96 7.17
CA PRO A 97 -12.29 -10.55 5.85
C PRO A 97 -11.98 -9.61 4.69
N GLU A 98 -12.21 -8.32 4.87
CA GLU A 98 -11.90 -7.28 3.86
C GLU A 98 -10.41 -7.26 3.54
N THR A 99 -9.55 -7.35 4.55
CA THR A 99 -8.10 -7.35 4.35
C THR A 99 -7.64 -8.64 3.66
N ARG A 100 -8.22 -9.78 4.02
CA ARG A 100 -7.92 -11.05 3.32
C ARG A 100 -8.28 -10.96 1.83
N ALA A 101 -9.45 -10.40 1.53
CA ALA A 101 -9.87 -10.20 0.16
C ALA A 101 -8.95 -9.21 -0.59
N TYR A 102 -8.53 -8.15 0.07
CA TYR A 102 -7.58 -7.18 -0.47
C TYR A 102 -6.26 -7.86 -0.87
N VAL A 103 -5.65 -8.62 0.04
CA VAL A 103 -4.39 -9.32 -0.23
C VAL A 103 -4.54 -10.25 -1.44
N SER A 104 -5.62 -11.04 -1.49
CA SER A 104 -5.86 -11.96 -2.59
C SER A 104 -6.02 -11.23 -3.91
N ARG A 105 -6.75 -10.11 -3.93
CA ARG A 105 -6.95 -9.31 -5.16
C ARG A 105 -5.65 -8.68 -5.65
N VAL A 106 -4.84 -8.11 -4.75
CA VAL A 106 -3.56 -7.51 -5.12
C VAL A 106 -2.61 -8.56 -5.69
N GLU A 107 -2.54 -9.73 -5.08
CA GLU A 107 -1.70 -10.81 -5.58
C GLU A 107 -2.16 -11.31 -6.95
N ARG A 108 -3.48 -11.40 -7.16
CA ARG A 108 -4.04 -11.78 -8.46
C ARG A 108 -3.70 -10.74 -9.52
N LEU A 109 -3.87 -9.45 -9.22
CA LEU A 109 -3.54 -8.36 -10.14
C LEU A 109 -2.04 -8.35 -10.47
N LYS A 110 -1.20 -8.56 -9.47
CA LYS A 110 0.25 -8.69 -9.67
C LYS A 110 0.57 -9.80 -10.68
N GLY A 111 -0.08 -10.95 -10.55
CA GLY A 111 0.08 -12.06 -11.49
C GLY A 111 -0.35 -11.71 -12.90
N ILE A 112 -1.49 -11.01 -13.05
CA ILE A 112 -2.02 -10.57 -14.35
C ILE A 112 -1.04 -9.59 -15.01
N TYR A 113 -0.58 -8.57 -14.27
CA TYR A 113 0.37 -7.58 -14.80
C TYR A 113 1.70 -8.22 -15.19
N ARG A 114 2.19 -9.16 -14.38
CA ARG A 114 3.44 -9.87 -14.67
C ARG A 114 3.35 -10.64 -15.99
N ARG A 115 2.25 -11.35 -16.22
CA ARG A 115 2.04 -12.12 -17.46
C ARG A 115 1.90 -11.19 -18.66
N ALA A 116 1.13 -10.13 -18.54
CA ALA A 116 0.95 -9.14 -19.61
C ALA A 116 2.30 -8.47 -19.97
N TYR A 117 3.08 -8.13 -18.97
CA TYR A 117 4.37 -7.49 -19.17
C TYR A 117 5.37 -8.42 -19.85
N ARG A 118 5.40 -9.69 -19.46
CA ARG A 118 6.22 -10.71 -20.12
C ARG A 118 5.85 -10.86 -21.58
N THR A 119 4.57 -10.96 -21.88
CA THR A 119 4.06 -11.07 -23.25
C THR A 119 4.48 -9.88 -24.09
N GLN A 120 4.31 -8.67 -23.56
CA GLN A 120 4.67 -7.43 -24.24
C GLN A 120 6.16 -7.33 -24.52
N LEU A 121 7.01 -7.80 -23.61
CA LEU A 121 8.47 -7.78 -23.77
C LEU A 121 9.02 -9.02 -24.47
N GLY A 122 8.19 -9.99 -24.82
CA GLY A 122 8.64 -11.24 -25.43
C GLY A 122 9.43 -12.14 -24.50
N LEU A 123 9.24 -12.01 -23.19
CA LEU A 123 9.94 -12.82 -22.20
C LEU A 123 9.23 -14.17 -21.99
N PRO A 124 9.99 -15.26 -21.74
CA PRO A 124 9.42 -16.58 -21.46
C PRO A 124 8.60 -16.64 -20.18
#